data_736a7a12309433ac877a930fb4300d9d
#
_entry.id   736a7a12309433ac877a930fb4300d9d
#
_cell.length_a   1.000
_cell.length_b   1.000
_cell.length_c   1.000
_cell.angle_alpha   90.00
_cell.angle_beta   90.00
_cell.angle_gamma   90.00
#
_symmetry.space_group_name_H-M   'P 1'
#
loop_
_entity.id
_entity.type
_entity.pdbx_description
1 polymer ?
#
loop_
_entity_poly.entity_id
_entity_poly.type
_entity_poly.pdbx_seq_one_letter_code
_entity_poly.pdbx_strand_id
1 'polypeptide(L)'
;MEITVADEMIGPAVELRDPVRLQLLEELQEMWEEVPQRTQAVMILCDIRLLRHLVEVKVYPDLSDFAKTVLFGPRVDEIVAQWRQLFRSHSTASSAQTSPPPPRPAIGLETQTPEREEEAVMPPPPKRRRIGSRALSSRSSAESRSRHVSTRCKERDAHRCVISKLAGPLDAAHIVPYSLNREDKRDAFFNLIKNFWTERSEKLRNILKDGTELVENMLTFTPTVHSFHSAGLFALQPVDASHDGKSLKLKFYWLQQRESHSSTMVKITDLPEFPNDVKLEDINMYSSKDGHLIQSGEVIELTTSDPEKYPLPNWDLLEIQWILQRLTALRGAPDIPDTILSESEDPSGYGYSEEEVEEEEEVVADRINNWIDTQPIQQ
;
A
#
# COMPACT_ATOMS: atom_id res chain seq x y z
N MET A 1 -8.38 -28.21 -23.13
CA MET A 1 -7.89 -26.84 -23.03
C MET A 1 -6.43 -26.98 -22.63
N GLU A 2 -5.50 -26.86 -23.56
CA GLU A 2 -4.08 -26.94 -23.23
C GLU A 2 -3.70 -25.68 -22.47
N ILE A 3 -3.32 -25.85 -21.19
CA ILE A 3 -2.76 -24.77 -20.37
C ILE A 3 -1.37 -24.50 -20.92
N THR A 4 -1.14 -23.34 -21.48
CA THR A 4 0.19 -22.96 -21.96
C THR A 4 1.08 -22.65 -20.76
N VAL A 5 2.41 -22.89 -20.88
CA VAL A 5 3.41 -22.62 -19.83
C VAL A 5 3.31 -21.15 -19.30
N ALA A 6 2.86 -20.23 -20.15
CA ALA A 6 2.63 -18.83 -19.77
C ALA A 6 1.46 -18.67 -18.77
N ASP A 7 0.42 -19.53 -18.86
CA ASP A 7 -0.72 -19.49 -17.94
C ASP A 7 -0.38 -20.05 -16.53
N GLU A 8 0.64 -20.91 -16.42
CA GLU A 8 1.12 -21.45 -15.14
C GLU A 8 1.81 -20.41 -14.26
N MET A 9 2.36 -19.36 -14.88
CA MET A 9 3.07 -18.25 -14.17
C MET A 9 2.15 -17.10 -13.77
N ILE A 10 0.84 -17.27 -13.88
CA ILE A 10 -0.16 -16.23 -13.60
C ILE A 10 -1.04 -16.65 -12.42
N GLY A 11 -1.33 -15.68 -11.54
CA GLY A 11 -2.27 -15.83 -10.45
C GLY A 11 -1.66 -15.66 -9.05
N PRO A 12 -2.50 -15.56 -8.03
CA PRO A 12 -2.08 -15.20 -6.68
C PRO A 12 -1.21 -16.25 -5.99
N ALA A 13 -1.22 -17.49 -6.46
CA ALA A 13 -0.44 -18.61 -5.92
C ALA A 13 0.76 -18.99 -6.81
N VAL A 14 1.25 -18.10 -7.67
CA VAL A 14 2.33 -18.41 -8.62
C VAL A 14 3.60 -18.88 -7.92
N GLU A 15 3.96 -18.27 -6.81
CA GLU A 15 5.13 -18.62 -6.02
C GLU A 15 5.00 -20.02 -5.38
N LEU A 16 3.78 -20.46 -5.06
CA LEU A 16 3.51 -21.77 -4.48
C LEU A 16 3.55 -22.92 -5.51
N ARG A 17 3.71 -22.58 -6.79
CA ARG A 17 3.90 -23.55 -7.88
C ARG A 17 5.37 -23.66 -8.31
N ASP A 18 6.25 -22.81 -7.79
CA ASP A 18 7.68 -22.85 -8.05
C ASP A 18 8.33 -23.99 -7.23
N PRO A 19 8.79 -25.09 -7.89
CA PRO A 19 9.34 -26.24 -7.20
C PRO A 19 10.62 -25.91 -6.42
N VAL A 20 11.41 -24.94 -6.90
CA VAL A 20 12.64 -24.53 -6.20
C VAL A 20 12.29 -23.82 -4.89
N ARG A 21 11.26 -22.96 -4.91
CA ARG A 21 10.78 -22.30 -3.70
C ARG A 21 10.24 -23.31 -2.70
N LEU A 22 9.40 -24.25 -3.15
CA LEU A 22 8.83 -25.28 -2.29
C LEU A 22 9.92 -26.10 -1.61
N GLN A 23 10.94 -26.54 -2.34
CA GLN A 23 12.09 -27.25 -1.77
C GLN A 23 12.80 -26.40 -0.71
N LEU A 24 13.09 -25.11 -0.97
CA LEU A 24 13.74 -24.24 0.00
C LEU A 24 12.89 -24.03 1.26
N LEU A 25 11.55 -23.94 1.12
CA LEU A 25 10.64 -23.84 2.27
C LEU A 25 10.64 -25.14 3.10
N GLU A 26 10.73 -26.32 2.47
CA GLU A 26 10.90 -27.61 3.17
C GLU A 26 12.22 -27.65 3.95
N GLU A 27 13.33 -27.23 3.35
CA GLU A 27 14.64 -27.16 4.01
C GLU A 27 14.65 -26.18 5.20
N LEU A 28 13.92 -25.04 5.10
CA LEU A 28 13.74 -24.10 6.21
C LEU A 28 12.81 -24.65 7.30
N GLN A 29 11.81 -25.48 6.93
CA GLN A 29 10.95 -26.17 7.90
C GLN A 29 11.75 -27.13 8.81
N GLU A 30 12.80 -27.74 8.28
CA GLU A 30 13.71 -28.58 9.09
C GLU A 30 14.52 -27.75 10.11
N MET A 31 14.76 -26.48 9.82
CA MET A 31 15.50 -25.55 10.68
C MET A 31 14.61 -24.92 11.74
N TRP A 32 13.36 -24.57 11.40
CA TRP A 32 12.40 -23.92 12.27
C TRP A 32 11.09 -24.69 12.28
N GLU A 33 10.75 -25.30 13.43
CA GLU A 33 9.54 -26.12 13.57
C GLU A 33 8.27 -25.34 13.24
N GLU A 34 8.20 -24.11 13.74
CA GLU A 34 7.11 -23.16 13.47
C GLU A 34 7.67 -21.75 13.33
N VAL A 35 6.99 -20.92 12.56
CA VAL A 35 7.29 -19.50 12.34
C VAL A 35 6.04 -18.66 12.52
N PRO A 36 6.15 -17.37 12.87
CA PRO A 36 5.02 -16.47 12.82
C PRO A 36 4.38 -16.43 11.42
N GLN A 37 3.06 -16.34 11.35
CA GLN A 37 2.33 -16.29 10.08
C GLN A 37 2.82 -15.17 9.15
N ARG A 38 3.17 -13.99 9.70
CA ARG A 38 3.80 -12.90 8.94
C ARG A 38 5.12 -13.32 8.29
N THR A 39 5.91 -14.13 8.99
CA THR A 39 7.18 -14.67 8.48
C THR A 39 6.93 -15.66 7.35
N GLN A 40 6.00 -16.60 7.52
CA GLN A 40 5.58 -17.50 6.45
C GLN A 40 5.13 -16.71 5.20
N ALA A 41 4.29 -15.69 5.39
CA ALA A 41 3.78 -14.85 4.29
C ALA A 41 4.91 -14.18 3.50
N VAL A 42 5.90 -13.61 4.17
CA VAL A 42 7.03 -12.99 3.46
C VAL A 42 7.94 -14.01 2.81
N MET A 43 8.17 -15.20 3.42
CA MET A 43 8.94 -16.29 2.79
C MET A 43 8.30 -16.80 1.50
N ILE A 44 6.98 -16.85 1.45
CA ILE A 44 6.26 -17.20 0.23
C ILE A 44 6.51 -16.17 -0.88
N LEU A 45 6.59 -14.88 -0.56
CA LEU A 45 6.60 -13.78 -1.54
C LEU A 45 7.97 -13.13 -1.77
N CYS A 46 8.97 -13.38 -0.93
CA CYS A 46 10.28 -12.76 -1.06
C CYS A 46 11.07 -13.26 -2.28
N ASP A 47 12.16 -12.57 -2.60
CA ASP A 47 13.09 -13.03 -3.63
C ASP A 47 13.68 -14.40 -3.26
N ILE A 48 13.74 -15.32 -4.22
CA ILE A 48 14.24 -16.69 -4.01
C ILE A 48 15.69 -16.71 -3.51
N ARG A 49 16.45 -15.67 -3.83
CA ARG A 49 17.81 -15.45 -3.34
C ARG A 49 17.84 -15.41 -1.81
N LEU A 50 16.89 -14.72 -1.19
CA LEU A 50 16.82 -14.67 0.28
C LEU A 50 16.60 -16.08 0.87
N LEU A 51 15.69 -16.88 0.31
CA LEU A 51 15.45 -18.25 0.81
C LEU A 51 16.71 -19.11 0.72
N ARG A 52 17.47 -19.02 -0.38
CA ARG A 52 18.76 -19.72 -0.53
C ARG A 52 19.74 -19.33 0.57
N HIS A 53 19.88 -18.01 0.82
CA HIS A 53 20.78 -17.55 1.90
C HIS A 53 20.33 -18.01 3.28
N LEU A 54 19.04 -18.04 3.55
CA LEU A 54 18.51 -18.53 4.83
C LEU A 54 18.83 -20.05 5.02
N VAL A 55 18.75 -20.85 3.96
CA VAL A 55 19.15 -22.26 3.99
C VAL A 55 20.67 -22.39 4.22
N GLU A 56 21.50 -21.57 3.57
CA GLU A 56 22.95 -21.58 3.77
C GLU A 56 23.34 -21.21 5.22
N VAL A 57 22.61 -20.32 5.86
CA VAL A 57 22.83 -19.92 7.26
C VAL A 57 22.56 -21.07 8.25
N LYS A 58 21.83 -22.13 7.86
CA LYS A 58 21.55 -23.32 8.67
C LYS A 58 22.83 -23.93 9.30
N VAL A 59 23.95 -23.83 8.61
CA VAL A 59 25.24 -24.39 9.06
C VAL A 59 25.87 -23.58 10.21
N TYR A 60 25.40 -22.34 10.44
CA TYR A 60 25.96 -21.41 11.41
C TYR A 60 24.90 -21.04 12.47
N PRO A 61 24.89 -21.68 13.65
CA PRO A 61 23.83 -21.49 14.66
C PRO A 61 23.61 -20.04 15.06
N ASP A 62 24.68 -19.28 15.31
CA ASP A 62 24.59 -17.88 15.72
C ASP A 62 23.92 -17.01 14.65
N LEU A 63 24.22 -17.25 13.36
CA LEU A 63 23.59 -16.55 12.24
C LEU A 63 22.14 -17.00 12.04
N SER A 64 21.85 -18.28 12.31
CA SER A 64 20.48 -18.79 12.26
C SER A 64 19.59 -18.15 13.34
N ASP A 65 20.08 -18.02 14.57
CA ASP A 65 19.35 -17.36 15.66
C ASP A 65 19.16 -15.87 15.39
N PHE A 66 20.16 -15.23 14.81
CA PHE A 66 20.05 -13.84 14.36
C PHE A 66 19.01 -13.69 13.24
N ALA A 67 19.06 -14.51 12.19
CA ALA A 67 18.07 -14.51 11.10
C ALA A 67 16.66 -14.74 11.64
N LYS A 68 16.50 -15.65 12.61
CA LYS A 68 15.24 -15.88 13.32
C LYS A 68 14.74 -14.62 14.02
N THR A 69 15.59 -13.93 14.76
CA THR A 69 15.23 -12.70 15.48
C THR A 69 14.73 -11.63 14.52
N VAL A 70 15.42 -11.42 13.40
CA VAL A 70 15.05 -10.43 12.38
C VAL A 70 13.73 -10.80 11.68
N LEU A 71 13.57 -12.06 11.28
CA LEU A 71 12.41 -12.51 10.48
C LEU A 71 11.16 -12.70 11.33
N PHE A 72 11.29 -13.09 12.61
CA PHE A 72 10.17 -13.31 13.50
C PHE A 72 9.70 -12.01 14.15
N GLY A 73 10.49 -10.95 14.04
CA GLY A 73 10.16 -9.62 14.52
C GLY A 73 9.00 -8.95 13.77
N PRO A 74 8.61 -7.74 14.17
CA PRO A 74 7.45 -7.03 13.63
C PRO A 74 7.67 -6.40 12.24
N ARG A 75 8.86 -6.49 11.63
CA ARG A 75 9.22 -5.79 10.38
C ARG A 75 8.23 -5.99 9.24
N VAL A 76 7.65 -7.18 9.10
CA VAL A 76 6.63 -7.45 8.08
C VAL A 76 5.34 -6.65 8.37
N ASP A 77 4.96 -6.55 9.64
CA ASP A 77 3.82 -5.74 10.06
C ASP A 77 4.09 -4.24 9.82
N GLU A 78 5.31 -3.76 10.05
CA GLU A 78 5.74 -2.39 9.78
C GLU A 78 5.69 -2.06 8.27
N ILE A 79 6.17 -2.97 7.42
CA ILE A 79 6.05 -2.83 5.96
C ILE A 79 4.57 -2.67 5.56
N VAL A 80 3.71 -3.55 6.04
CA VAL A 80 2.28 -3.51 5.70
C VAL A 80 1.60 -2.30 6.33
N ALA A 81 1.95 -1.91 7.55
CA ALA A 81 1.42 -0.72 8.19
C ALA A 81 1.78 0.53 7.39
N GLN A 82 3.04 0.72 7.01
CA GLN A 82 3.45 1.83 6.15
C GLN A 82 2.76 1.79 4.79
N TRP A 83 2.61 0.61 4.20
CA TRP A 83 1.88 0.43 2.95
C TRP A 83 0.40 0.81 3.05
N ARG A 84 -0.30 0.45 4.12
CA ARG A 84 -1.74 0.71 4.33
C ARG A 84 -2.07 2.08 4.91
N GLN A 85 -1.29 2.62 5.84
CA GLN A 85 -1.55 3.91 6.51
C GLN A 85 -1.70 5.07 5.54
N LEU A 86 -1.10 4.92 4.42
CA LEU A 86 -0.95 5.93 3.42
C LEU A 86 -2.24 6.21 2.66
N PHE A 87 -3.18 5.31 2.77
CA PHE A 87 -4.52 5.49 2.21
C PHE A 87 -5.50 6.16 3.19
N ARG A 88 -5.20 6.21 4.49
CA ARG A 88 -6.11 6.80 5.50
C ARG A 88 -6.05 8.32 5.59
N SER A 89 -4.96 8.95 5.23
CA SER A 89 -4.80 10.41 5.37
C SER A 89 -5.69 11.25 4.47
N HIS A 90 -6.29 10.68 3.42
CA HIS A 90 -7.21 11.38 2.53
C HIS A 90 -8.69 11.23 2.88
N SER A 91 -9.09 10.18 3.63
CA SER A 91 -10.50 9.97 3.98
C SER A 91 -10.98 10.74 5.20
N THR A 92 -10.06 11.20 6.06
CA THR A 92 -10.45 11.95 7.28
C THR A 92 -10.61 13.45 7.08
N ALA A 93 -10.15 14.01 5.96
CA ALA A 93 -10.29 15.45 5.68
C ALA A 93 -11.69 15.86 5.16
N SER A 94 -12.55 14.90 4.80
CA SER A 94 -13.88 15.19 4.22
C SER A 94 -15.07 14.99 5.17
N SER A 95 -14.85 14.50 6.40
CA SER A 95 -15.95 14.19 7.32
C SER A 95 -15.98 15.01 8.61
N ALA A 96 -15.18 16.07 8.76
CA ALA A 96 -15.28 16.96 9.89
C ALA A 96 -15.89 18.29 9.47
N GLN A 97 -17.18 18.42 9.60
CA GLN A 97 -17.99 19.56 10.03
C GLN A 97 -19.41 19.52 9.44
N THR A 98 -20.26 18.67 10.01
CA THR A 98 -21.66 19.03 10.14
C THR A 98 -21.96 19.17 11.63
N SER A 99 -21.84 20.39 12.12
CA SER A 99 -22.43 20.76 13.39
C SER A 99 -23.94 20.54 13.29
N PRO A 100 -24.61 19.97 14.33
CA PRO A 100 -26.05 19.85 14.31
C PRO A 100 -26.70 21.24 14.27
N PRO A 101 -27.78 21.44 13.52
CA PRO A 101 -28.49 22.71 13.50
C PRO A 101 -29.06 23.01 14.88
N PRO A 102 -29.08 24.27 15.31
CA PRO A 102 -29.67 24.68 16.58
C PRO A 102 -31.18 24.36 16.61
N PRO A 103 -31.74 23.99 17.79
CA PRO A 103 -33.17 23.68 17.90
C PRO A 103 -34.04 24.88 17.54
N ARG A 104 -35.04 24.66 16.72
CA ARG A 104 -36.06 25.67 16.38
C ARG A 104 -36.87 25.98 17.64
N PRO A 105 -37.11 27.26 17.97
CA PRO A 105 -38.06 27.63 19.02
C PRO A 105 -39.49 27.36 18.58
N ALA A 106 -40.28 26.82 19.52
CA ALA A 106 -41.68 26.53 19.36
C ALA A 106 -42.48 27.86 19.17
N ILE A 107 -43.42 27.81 18.23
CA ILE A 107 -44.40 28.89 17.98
C ILE A 107 -45.38 28.92 19.14
N GLY A 108 -45.36 29.97 19.92
CA GLY A 108 -46.41 30.35 20.86
C GLY A 108 -46.95 31.73 20.46
N LEU A 109 -48.24 31.78 20.20
CA LEU A 109 -49.06 32.94 19.84
C LEU A 109 -49.24 33.82 21.07
N GLU A 110 -49.06 35.12 20.98
CA GLU A 110 -49.97 36.22 21.37
C GLU A 110 -49.27 37.56 21.55
N THR A 111 -49.70 38.48 20.78
CA THR A 111 -50.08 39.90 20.92
C THR A 111 -49.49 40.76 22.05
N GLN A 112 -48.82 41.84 21.71
CA GLN A 112 -49.06 43.29 22.00
C GLN A 112 -47.76 44.10 21.97
N THR A 113 -47.72 45.13 21.13
CA THR A 113 -46.85 46.30 21.18
C THR A 113 -47.28 47.18 22.38
N PRO A 114 -46.48 48.13 22.97
CA PRO A 114 -45.66 49.13 22.23
C PRO A 114 -44.33 49.59 22.90
N GLU A 115 -43.66 50.51 22.15
CA GLU A 115 -42.75 51.60 22.54
C GLU A 115 -41.25 51.31 22.80
N ARG A 116 -40.48 51.72 21.87
CA ARG A 116 -39.37 52.67 21.75
C ARG A 116 -38.49 52.92 22.99
N GLU A 117 -37.24 52.45 22.92
CA GLU A 117 -36.08 53.21 23.40
C GLU A 117 -34.81 52.88 22.57
N GLU A 118 -34.13 53.97 22.17
CA GLU A 118 -32.87 53.94 21.40
C GLU A 118 -31.72 53.54 22.32
N GLU A 119 -30.98 52.51 21.97
CA GLU A 119 -29.65 52.28 22.56
C GLU A 119 -28.58 52.02 21.50
N ALA A 120 -27.46 52.67 21.74
CA ALA A 120 -26.30 52.90 20.92
C ALA A 120 -25.71 51.67 20.24
N VAL A 121 -25.53 51.80 18.92
CA VAL A 121 -24.73 50.88 18.10
C VAL A 121 -23.25 51.01 18.43
N MET A 122 -22.68 50.01 19.10
CA MET A 122 -21.24 49.88 19.18
C MET A 122 -20.69 49.27 17.89
N PRO A 123 -19.60 49.83 17.32
CA PRO A 123 -18.96 49.28 16.12
C PRO A 123 -18.26 47.95 16.41
N PRO A 124 -18.25 47.01 15.46
CA PRO A 124 -17.57 45.72 15.63
C PRO A 124 -16.05 45.89 15.74
N PRO A 125 -15.38 45.06 16.55
CA PRO A 125 -13.94 45.17 16.75
C PRO A 125 -13.16 44.89 15.45
N PRO A 126 -12.00 45.54 15.23
CA PRO A 126 -11.20 45.39 14.02
C PRO A 126 -10.64 44.00 13.88
N LYS A 127 -10.88 43.37 12.72
CA LYS A 127 -10.28 42.08 12.36
C LYS A 127 -8.75 42.20 12.37
N ARG A 128 -8.09 41.49 13.28
CA ARG A 128 -6.62 41.37 13.34
C ARG A 128 -6.11 40.81 12.01
N ARG A 129 -5.37 41.63 11.29
CA ARG A 129 -4.59 41.23 10.12
C ARG A 129 -3.51 40.23 10.57
N ARG A 130 -3.68 38.94 10.19
CA ARG A 130 -2.62 37.97 10.31
C ARG A 130 -1.54 38.25 9.26
N ILE A 131 -0.44 38.84 9.71
CA ILE A 131 0.82 38.88 8.96
C ILE A 131 1.47 37.52 9.14
N GLY A 132 1.52 36.72 8.08
CA GLY A 132 2.16 35.42 8.07
C GLY A 132 2.20 34.85 6.66
N SER A 133 2.91 35.52 5.76
CA SER A 133 2.96 35.14 4.36
C SER A 133 4.40 34.86 3.90
N ARG A 134 4.92 33.69 4.30
CA ARG A 134 6.09 33.11 3.62
C ARG A 134 6.02 31.60 3.43
N ALA A 135 5.02 30.94 4.01
CA ALA A 135 4.78 29.50 3.83
C ALA A 135 3.71 29.16 2.77
N LEU A 136 3.10 30.16 2.13
CA LEU A 136 1.98 29.97 1.20
C LEU A 136 2.41 29.65 -0.24
N SER A 137 3.63 30.01 -0.66
CA SER A 137 4.05 29.82 -2.06
C SER A 137 4.45 28.37 -2.37
N SER A 138 5.06 27.66 -1.43
CA SER A 138 5.46 26.25 -1.64
C SER A 138 4.26 25.28 -1.56
N ARG A 139 3.28 25.57 -0.70
CA ARG A 139 2.04 24.79 -0.64
C ARG A 139 1.19 24.91 -1.89
N SER A 140 1.08 26.11 -2.47
CA SER A 140 0.30 26.33 -3.70
C SER A 140 0.90 25.62 -4.91
N SER A 141 2.22 25.53 -5.02
CA SER A 141 2.90 24.84 -6.13
C SER A 141 2.79 23.30 -6.05
N ALA A 142 2.93 22.72 -4.84
CA ALA A 142 2.75 21.29 -4.63
C ALA A 142 1.30 20.86 -4.88
N GLU A 143 0.34 21.61 -4.37
CA GLU A 143 -1.09 21.35 -4.57
C GLU A 143 -1.52 21.51 -6.05
N SER A 144 -0.94 22.46 -6.77
CA SER A 144 -1.14 22.63 -8.21
C SER A 144 -0.56 21.45 -9.01
N ARG A 145 0.63 20.93 -8.62
CA ARG A 145 1.25 19.78 -9.27
C ARG A 145 0.42 18.52 -9.07
N SER A 146 0.00 18.24 -7.85
CA SER A 146 -0.84 17.07 -7.51
C SER A 146 -2.15 17.08 -8.31
N ARG A 147 -2.82 18.23 -8.42
CA ARG A 147 -4.02 18.37 -9.25
C ARG A 147 -3.75 18.10 -10.73
N HIS A 148 -2.62 18.56 -11.26
CA HIS A 148 -2.27 18.36 -12.66
C HIS A 148 -2.03 16.88 -12.96
N VAL A 149 -1.29 16.16 -12.10
CA VAL A 149 -1.03 14.72 -12.23
C VAL A 149 -2.32 13.92 -12.14
N SER A 150 -3.19 14.22 -11.16
CA SER A 150 -4.52 13.62 -11.01
C SER A 150 -5.41 13.83 -12.23
N THR A 151 -5.41 15.03 -12.83
CA THR A 151 -6.16 15.31 -14.04
C THR A 151 -5.66 14.47 -15.21
N ARG A 152 -4.36 14.42 -15.43
CA ARG A 152 -3.75 13.60 -16.52
C ARG A 152 -4.04 12.11 -16.36
N CYS A 153 -4.02 11.59 -15.14
CA CYS A 153 -4.42 10.20 -14.87
C CYS A 153 -5.86 9.94 -15.31
N LYS A 154 -6.80 10.81 -14.92
CA LYS A 154 -8.22 10.68 -15.29
C LYS A 154 -8.45 10.85 -16.82
N GLU A 155 -7.73 11.76 -17.46
CA GLU A 155 -7.76 11.93 -18.92
C GLU A 155 -7.25 10.68 -19.63
N ARG A 156 -6.13 10.08 -19.18
CA ARG A 156 -5.61 8.81 -19.68
C ARG A 156 -6.67 7.71 -19.65
N ASP A 157 -7.37 7.59 -18.52
CA ASP A 157 -8.36 6.55 -18.26
C ASP A 157 -9.78 6.94 -18.79
N ALA A 158 -9.85 7.93 -19.71
CA ALA A 158 -11.08 8.40 -20.33
C ALA A 158 -12.18 8.78 -19.33
N HIS A 159 -11.80 9.33 -18.17
CA HIS A 159 -12.69 9.70 -17.07
C HIS A 159 -13.62 8.56 -16.65
N ARG A 160 -13.06 7.34 -16.53
CA ARG A 160 -13.75 6.13 -16.07
C ARG A 160 -12.89 5.35 -15.09
N CYS A 161 -13.53 4.70 -14.13
CA CYS A 161 -12.86 3.72 -13.29
C CYS A 161 -12.28 2.61 -14.18
N VAL A 162 -10.98 2.31 -14.02
CA VAL A 162 -10.31 1.30 -14.85
C VAL A 162 -10.83 -0.13 -14.59
N ILE A 163 -11.47 -0.38 -13.44
CA ILE A 163 -12.05 -1.68 -13.08
C ILE A 163 -13.54 -1.69 -13.43
N SER A 164 -14.35 -0.94 -12.72
CA SER A 164 -15.82 -0.97 -12.88
C SER A 164 -16.34 -0.26 -14.13
N LYS A 165 -15.47 0.44 -14.86
CA LYS A 165 -15.82 1.25 -16.05
C LYS A 165 -16.85 2.36 -15.81
N LEU A 166 -17.22 2.59 -14.54
CA LEU A 166 -18.20 3.62 -14.15
C LEU A 166 -17.63 5.02 -14.39
N ALA A 167 -18.44 5.88 -14.99
CA ALA A 167 -18.22 7.31 -15.07
C ALA A 167 -19.00 7.98 -13.93
N GLY A 168 -18.30 8.57 -12.95
CA GLY A 168 -18.94 9.19 -11.78
C GLY A 168 -17.91 9.93 -10.96
N PRO A 169 -18.12 10.10 -9.66
CA PRO A 169 -17.03 10.58 -8.80
C PRO A 169 -15.82 9.67 -8.94
N LEU A 170 -14.67 10.26 -9.27
CA LEU A 170 -13.43 9.51 -9.57
C LEU A 170 -12.27 10.07 -8.77
N ASP A 171 -11.47 9.15 -8.23
CA ASP A 171 -10.20 9.43 -7.58
C ASP A 171 -9.04 9.00 -8.49
N ALA A 172 -7.95 9.75 -8.48
CA ALA A 172 -6.66 9.28 -8.97
C ALA A 172 -5.96 8.60 -7.78
N ALA A 173 -6.03 7.29 -7.72
CA ALA A 173 -5.49 6.47 -6.65
C ALA A 173 -4.02 6.16 -6.92
N HIS A 174 -3.16 6.36 -5.93
CA HIS A 174 -1.75 6.00 -6.01
C HIS A 174 -1.57 4.48 -5.95
N ILE A 175 -0.67 3.94 -6.78
CA ILE A 175 -0.19 2.55 -6.74
C ILE A 175 0.76 2.39 -5.55
N VAL A 176 1.83 3.17 -5.53
CA VAL A 176 2.70 3.35 -4.36
C VAL A 176 2.24 4.61 -3.64
N PRO A 177 1.95 4.51 -2.37
CA PRO A 177 1.19 5.49 -1.62
C PRO A 177 1.78 6.91 -1.55
N TYR A 178 0.90 7.92 -1.47
CA TYR A 178 1.27 9.34 -1.41
C TYR A 178 2.15 9.71 -0.21
N SER A 179 2.03 9.06 0.94
CA SER A 179 2.82 9.44 2.11
C SER A 179 4.30 9.11 1.94
N LEU A 180 4.66 8.18 1.02
CA LEU A 180 6.03 7.98 0.56
C LEU A 180 6.52 9.11 -0.38
N ASN A 181 5.71 10.17 -0.56
CA ASN A 181 6.16 11.37 -1.27
C ASN A 181 7.22 12.14 -0.48
N ARG A 182 7.24 12.03 0.85
CA ARG A 182 8.34 12.54 1.69
C ARG A 182 9.56 11.62 1.56
N GLU A 183 10.73 12.22 1.34
CA GLU A 183 11.98 11.52 1.11
C GLU A 183 12.38 10.63 2.29
N ASP A 184 12.32 11.16 3.51
CA ASP A 184 12.60 10.44 4.75
C ASP A 184 11.76 9.16 4.91
N LYS A 185 10.44 9.26 4.75
CA LYS A 185 9.53 8.11 4.82
C LYS A 185 9.77 7.12 3.68
N ARG A 186 10.05 7.63 2.49
CA ARG A 186 10.33 6.80 1.31
C ARG A 186 11.60 6.00 1.49
N ASP A 187 12.65 6.62 2.01
CA ASP A 187 13.92 5.94 2.26
C ASP A 187 13.81 4.91 3.37
N ALA A 188 13.14 5.24 4.48
CA ALA A 188 12.83 4.27 5.53
C ALA A 188 12.06 3.06 4.98
N PHE A 189 11.01 3.27 4.19
CA PHE A 189 10.25 2.19 3.57
C PHE A 189 11.10 1.33 2.63
N PHE A 190 11.94 1.94 1.78
CA PHE A 190 12.81 1.18 0.89
C PHE A 190 13.87 0.39 1.64
N ASN A 191 14.38 0.88 2.75
CA ASN A 191 15.29 0.13 3.61
C ASN A 191 14.60 -1.09 4.24
N LEU A 192 13.33 -0.97 4.64
CA LEU A 192 12.56 -2.11 5.16
C LEU A 192 12.35 -3.21 4.10
N ILE A 193 11.92 -2.84 2.89
CA ILE A 193 11.61 -3.83 1.84
C ILE A 193 12.86 -4.39 1.14
N LYS A 194 14.01 -3.69 1.20
CA LYS A 194 15.26 -4.11 0.56
C LYS A 194 15.70 -5.51 0.99
N ASN A 195 15.51 -5.85 2.26
CA ASN A 195 15.89 -7.15 2.81
C ASN A 195 15.13 -8.34 2.17
N PHE A 196 13.92 -8.09 1.64
CA PHE A 196 13.06 -9.12 1.05
C PHE A 196 13.03 -9.06 -0.48
N TRP A 197 13.18 -7.86 -1.06
CA TRP A 197 13.07 -7.59 -2.50
C TRP A 197 14.16 -6.60 -2.94
N THR A 198 15.41 -7.04 -2.90
CA THR A 198 16.59 -6.18 -3.11
C THR A 198 16.54 -5.44 -4.45
N GLU A 199 16.45 -6.18 -5.57
CA GLU A 199 16.46 -5.58 -6.91
C GLU A 199 15.23 -4.68 -7.15
N ARG A 200 14.05 -5.11 -6.66
CA ARG A 200 12.81 -4.33 -6.78
C ARG A 200 12.90 -3.03 -5.98
N SER A 201 13.44 -3.08 -4.77
CA SER A 201 13.63 -1.88 -3.95
C SER A 201 14.51 -0.84 -4.64
N GLU A 202 15.60 -1.26 -5.29
CA GLU A 202 16.49 -0.36 -6.04
C GLU A 202 15.80 0.25 -7.27
N LYS A 203 15.06 -0.55 -8.04
CA LYS A 203 14.27 -0.04 -9.16
C LYS A 203 13.24 1.00 -8.72
N LEU A 204 12.50 0.71 -7.65
CA LEU A 204 11.50 1.61 -7.10
C LEU A 204 12.12 2.92 -6.60
N ARG A 205 13.28 2.86 -5.92
CA ARG A 205 14.03 4.02 -5.47
C ARG A 205 14.40 4.93 -6.65
N ASN A 206 14.81 4.35 -7.77
CA ASN A 206 15.13 5.10 -8.98
C ASN A 206 13.88 5.73 -9.64
N ILE A 207 12.77 5.00 -9.72
CA ILE A 207 11.52 5.49 -10.31
C ILE A 207 10.93 6.62 -9.46
N LEU A 208 10.93 6.46 -8.14
CA LEU A 208 10.30 7.39 -7.20
C LEU A 208 11.28 8.41 -6.58
N LYS A 209 12.47 8.57 -7.14
CA LYS A 209 13.50 9.49 -6.62
C LYS A 209 12.98 10.91 -6.33
N ASP A 210 12.10 11.42 -7.18
CA ASP A 210 11.53 12.75 -7.10
C ASP A 210 10.14 12.79 -6.41
N GLY A 211 9.70 11.65 -5.83
CA GLY A 211 8.43 11.50 -5.13
C GLY A 211 7.43 10.59 -5.82
N THR A 212 6.24 10.49 -5.25
CA THR A 212 5.17 9.58 -5.70
C THR A 212 4.15 10.25 -6.62
N GLU A 213 4.24 11.57 -6.84
CA GLU A 213 3.32 12.36 -7.69
C GLU A 213 3.69 12.20 -9.17
N LEU A 214 3.46 11.02 -9.71
CA LEU A 214 3.71 10.62 -11.10
C LEU A 214 2.43 10.03 -11.69
N VAL A 215 2.14 10.32 -12.97
CA VAL A 215 0.97 9.74 -13.68
C VAL A 215 1.09 8.22 -13.76
N GLU A 216 2.31 7.71 -13.92
CA GLU A 216 2.67 6.29 -13.94
C GLU A 216 2.45 5.59 -12.60
N ASN A 217 2.30 6.36 -11.52
CA ASN A 217 2.00 5.86 -10.18
C ASN A 217 0.51 5.96 -9.83
N MET A 218 -0.37 6.17 -10.80
CA MET A 218 -1.80 6.38 -10.51
C MET A 218 -2.70 5.55 -11.41
N LEU A 219 -3.86 5.19 -10.84
CA LEU A 219 -4.99 4.56 -11.51
C LEU A 219 -6.27 5.32 -11.18
N THR A 220 -7.20 5.41 -12.14
CA THR A 220 -8.50 6.06 -11.90
C THR A 220 -9.49 5.04 -11.34
N PHE A 221 -9.98 5.29 -10.13
CA PHE A 221 -10.97 4.48 -9.44
C PHE A 221 -12.20 5.29 -9.06
N THR A 222 -13.35 4.63 -8.88
CA THR A 222 -14.44 5.18 -8.07
C THR A 222 -14.04 5.18 -6.59
N PRO A 223 -14.64 6.02 -5.72
CA PRO A 223 -14.33 6.02 -4.29
C PRO A 223 -14.49 4.65 -3.62
N THR A 224 -15.48 3.86 -4.01
CA THR A 224 -15.68 2.50 -3.49
C THR A 224 -14.52 1.57 -3.90
N VAL A 225 -14.14 1.57 -5.18
CA VAL A 225 -13.01 0.77 -5.67
C VAL A 225 -11.71 1.21 -5.03
N HIS A 226 -11.52 2.52 -4.86
CA HIS A 226 -10.37 3.09 -4.15
C HIS A 226 -10.32 2.61 -2.69
N SER A 227 -11.46 2.58 -2.00
CA SER A 227 -11.55 2.06 -0.63
C SER A 227 -11.19 0.56 -0.56
N PHE A 228 -11.65 -0.26 -1.52
CA PHE A 228 -11.30 -1.69 -1.57
C PHE A 228 -9.81 -1.90 -1.85
N HIS A 229 -9.22 -1.11 -2.76
CA HIS A 229 -7.78 -1.12 -3.02
C HIS A 229 -6.98 -0.77 -1.76
N SER A 230 -7.39 0.30 -1.07
CA SER A 230 -6.75 0.76 0.16
C SER A 230 -6.87 -0.24 1.31
N ALA A 231 -7.96 -0.98 1.36
CA ALA A 231 -8.18 -2.05 2.34
C ALA A 231 -7.39 -3.34 2.01
N GLY A 232 -6.76 -3.43 0.83
CA GLY A 232 -6.05 -4.64 0.40
C GLY A 232 -6.97 -5.79 0.01
N LEU A 233 -8.20 -5.49 -0.41
CA LEU A 233 -9.21 -6.51 -0.77
C LEU A 233 -9.03 -7.05 -2.19
N PHE A 234 -8.20 -6.41 -2.99
CA PHE A 234 -7.80 -6.92 -4.31
C PHE A 234 -6.39 -6.48 -4.68
N ALA A 235 -5.81 -7.16 -5.65
CA ALA A 235 -4.56 -6.77 -6.29
C ALA A 235 -4.66 -6.84 -7.80
N LEU A 236 -3.78 -6.10 -8.47
CA LEU A 236 -3.67 -6.05 -9.93
C LEU A 236 -2.32 -6.65 -10.33
N GLN A 237 -2.34 -7.78 -11.03
CA GLN A 237 -1.13 -8.41 -11.56
C GLN A 237 -0.83 -7.86 -12.95
N PRO A 238 0.33 -7.21 -13.21
CA PRO A 238 0.75 -6.90 -14.56
C PRO A 238 1.09 -8.18 -15.32
N VAL A 239 0.54 -8.37 -16.53
CA VAL A 239 0.70 -9.62 -17.29
C VAL A 239 1.24 -9.42 -18.68
N ASP A 240 1.01 -8.26 -19.31
CA ASP A 240 1.48 -7.96 -20.65
C ASP A 240 1.59 -6.45 -20.87
N ALA A 241 2.60 -6.00 -21.59
CA ALA A 241 2.79 -4.62 -21.97
C ALA A 241 3.34 -4.51 -23.39
N SER A 242 2.80 -3.60 -24.20
CA SER A 242 3.29 -3.37 -25.54
C SER A 242 4.64 -2.63 -25.54
N HIS A 243 5.51 -2.96 -26.49
CA HIS A 243 6.84 -2.31 -26.61
C HIS A 243 6.75 -0.81 -26.91
N ASP A 244 5.67 -0.34 -27.51
CA ASP A 244 5.45 1.08 -27.79
C ASP A 244 4.84 1.85 -26.62
N GLY A 245 4.64 1.19 -25.46
CA GLY A 245 4.09 1.79 -24.24
C GLY A 245 2.61 2.18 -24.35
N LYS A 246 1.88 1.69 -25.36
CA LYS A 246 0.48 2.10 -25.60
C LYS A 246 -0.57 1.17 -25.04
N SER A 247 -0.19 -0.03 -24.64
CA SER A 247 -1.10 -1.02 -24.04
C SER A 247 -0.45 -1.71 -22.85
N LEU A 248 -1.23 -1.91 -21.81
CA LEU A 248 -0.87 -2.62 -20.59
C LEU A 248 -2.04 -3.48 -20.17
N LYS A 249 -1.81 -4.77 -19.96
CA LYS A 249 -2.83 -5.71 -19.46
C LYS A 249 -2.53 -6.08 -18.01
N LEU A 250 -3.56 -5.98 -17.20
CA LEU A 250 -3.57 -6.35 -15.80
C LEU A 250 -4.58 -7.48 -15.61
N LYS A 251 -4.32 -8.39 -14.68
CA LYS A 251 -5.32 -9.32 -14.16
C LYS A 251 -5.74 -8.88 -12.77
N PHE A 252 -7.04 -8.83 -12.55
CA PHE A 252 -7.65 -8.51 -11.27
C PHE A 252 -7.80 -9.76 -10.42
N TYR A 253 -7.46 -9.67 -9.12
CA TYR A 253 -7.67 -10.76 -8.17
C TYR A 253 -8.21 -10.24 -6.85
N TRP A 254 -9.35 -10.78 -6.42
CA TRP A 254 -9.81 -10.60 -5.05
C TRP A 254 -8.85 -11.27 -4.07
N LEU A 255 -8.67 -10.66 -2.90
CA LEU A 255 -7.81 -11.15 -1.84
C LEU A 255 -8.60 -11.28 -0.55
N GLN A 256 -8.66 -12.49 -0.02
CA GLN A 256 -9.21 -12.75 1.31
C GLN A 256 -8.10 -12.57 2.35
N GLN A 257 -8.36 -11.74 3.35
CA GLN A 257 -7.42 -11.58 4.47
C GLN A 257 -7.55 -12.77 5.42
N ARG A 258 -6.42 -13.28 5.92
CA ARG A 258 -6.43 -14.28 6.98
C ARG A 258 -6.96 -13.67 8.28
N GLU A 259 -7.83 -14.40 8.98
CA GLU A 259 -8.45 -13.96 10.23
C GLU A 259 -7.52 -14.11 11.45
N SER A 260 -6.55 -15.03 11.37
CA SER A 260 -5.56 -15.28 12.44
C SER A 260 -4.62 -14.09 12.63
N HIS A 261 -4.05 -13.99 13.82
CA HIS A 261 -3.04 -12.96 14.12
C HIS A 261 -1.73 -13.18 13.36
N SER A 262 -1.03 -12.11 13.03
CA SER A 262 0.23 -12.15 12.29
C SER A 262 1.36 -12.88 13.06
N SER A 263 1.28 -12.90 14.39
CA SER A 263 2.18 -13.64 15.29
C SER A 263 1.79 -15.09 15.51
N THR A 264 0.63 -15.56 15.02
CA THR A 264 0.23 -16.97 15.14
C THR A 264 1.30 -17.86 14.56
N MET A 265 1.77 -18.84 15.35
CA MET A 265 2.79 -19.80 14.94
C MET A 265 2.19 -20.82 13.98
N VAL A 266 2.85 -21.04 12.84
CA VAL A 266 2.43 -21.92 11.78
C VAL A 266 3.65 -22.68 11.23
N LYS A 267 3.44 -23.86 10.66
CA LYS A 267 4.50 -24.52 9.91
C LYS A 267 4.73 -23.80 8.59
N ILE A 268 5.99 -23.72 8.17
CA ILE A 268 6.35 -23.08 6.89
C ILE A 268 5.66 -23.77 5.72
N THR A 269 5.55 -25.12 5.81
CA THR A 269 4.97 -25.98 4.77
C THR A 269 3.45 -26.06 4.80
N ASP A 270 2.77 -25.51 5.82
CA ASP A 270 1.31 -25.38 5.84
C ASP A 270 0.89 -24.18 4.96
N LEU A 271 1.02 -24.38 3.65
CA LEU A 271 0.82 -23.32 2.68
C LEU A 271 -0.64 -22.85 2.65
N PRO A 272 -0.88 -21.53 2.58
CA PRO A 272 -2.23 -21.01 2.46
C PRO A 272 -2.86 -21.37 1.11
N GLU A 273 -4.14 -21.66 1.11
CA GLU A 273 -4.91 -21.72 -0.13
C GLU A 273 -5.15 -20.30 -0.64
N PHE A 274 -4.80 -20.05 -1.91
CA PHE A 274 -5.28 -18.88 -2.62
C PHE A 274 -6.50 -19.32 -3.42
N PRO A 275 -7.70 -18.96 -3.04
CA PRO A 275 -8.87 -19.28 -3.80
C PRO A 275 -8.82 -18.57 -5.16
N ASN A 276 -9.06 -19.32 -6.23
CA ASN A 276 -9.15 -18.77 -7.57
C ASN A 276 -10.36 -17.84 -7.73
N ASP A 277 -11.40 -18.05 -6.89
CA ASP A 277 -12.62 -17.25 -6.82
C ASP A 277 -12.94 -17.01 -5.36
N VAL A 278 -12.40 -15.93 -4.79
CA VAL A 278 -12.89 -15.46 -3.49
C VAL A 278 -14.26 -14.86 -3.69
N LYS A 279 -15.28 -15.60 -3.29
CA LYS A 279 -16.57 -15.01 -2.96
C LYS A 279 -16.38 -14.33 -1.61
N LEU A 280 -16.02 -13.07 -1.61
CA LEU A 280 -16.23 -12.21 -0.45
C LEU A 280 -17.75 -12.11 -0.32
N GLU A 281 -18.34 -12.83 0.64
CA GLU A 281 -19.80 -13.06 0.73
C GLU A 281 -20.61 -11.75 0.67
N ASP A 282 -20.01 -10.64 1.10
CA ASP A 282 -20.67 -9.33 1.21
C ASP A 282 -20.09 -8.26 0.29
N ILE A 283 -19.06 -8.54 -0.52
CA ILE A 283 -18.41 -7.55 -1.37
C ILE A 283 -18.50 -7.95 -2.83
N ASN A 284 -19.34 -7.22 -3.58
CA ASN A 284 -19.52 -7.42 -5.00
C ASN A 284 -19.20 -6.14 -5.77
N MET A 285 -18.56 -6.29 -6.90
CA MET A 285 -18.26 -5.19 -7.82
C MET A 285 -18.70 -5.57 -9.23
N TYR A 286 -19.40 -4.66 -9.88
CA TYR A 286 -19.98 -4.90 -11.20
C TYR A 286 -19.38 -3.94 -12.24
N SER A 287 -19.21 -4.43 -13.45
CA SER A 287 -18.86 -3.62 -14.62
C SER A 287 -20.08 -2.78 -15.03
N SER A 288 -19.92 -1.47 -15.14
CA SER A 288 -20.99 -0.58 -15.62
C SER A 288 -21.23 -0.69 -17.13
N LYS A 289 -20.35 -1.40 -17.87
CA LYS A 289 -20.44 -1.55 -19.31
C LYS A 289 -21.55 -2.54 -19.72
N ASP A 290 -21.69 -3.62 -18.98
CA ASP A 290 -22.55 -4.77 -19.31
C ASP A 290 -23.21 -5.43 -18.09
N GLY A 291 -22.91 -4.92 -16.87
CA GLY A 291 -23.52 -5.40 -15.63
C GLY A 291 -22.97 -6.72 -15.12
N HIS A 292 -21.88 -7.26 -15.70
CA HIS A 292 -21.32 -8.50 -15.17
C HIS A 292 -20.59 -8.29 -13.84
N LEU A 293 -20.55 -9.33 -13.02
CA LEU A 293 -19.82 -9.38 -11.77
C LEU A 293 -18.32 -9.50 -12.07
N ILE A 294 -17.50 -8.61 -11.49
CA ILE A 294 -16.05 -8.63 -11.65
C ILE A 294 -15.46 -9.76 -10.81
N GLN A 295 -14.78 -10.68 -11.49
CA GLN A 295 -14.23 -11.91 -10.92
C GLN A 295 -12.69 -11.92 -10.94
N SER A 296 -12.10 -12.74 -10.05
CA SER A 296 -10.66 -12.99 -10.06
C SER A 296 -10.22 -13.61 -11.40
N GLY A 297 -9.09 -13.14 -11.93
CA GLY A 297 -8.56 -13.53 -13.25
C GLY A 297 -9.05 -12.67 -14.40
N GLU A 298 -10.00 -11.75 -14.17
CA GLU A 298 -10.49 -10.84 -15.23
C GLU A 298 -9.39 -9.91 -15.73
N VAL A 299 -9.32 -9.77 -17.06
CA VAL A 299 -8.32 -8.94 -17.72
C VAL A 299 -8.81 -7.50 -17.85
N ILE A 300 -8.02 -6.59 -17.31
CA ILE A 300 -8.20 -5.15 -17.44
C ILE A 300 -7.16 -4.63 -18.42
N GLU A 301 -7.59 -4.14 -19.55
CA GLU A 301 -6.72 -3.49 -20.52
C GLU A 301 -6.74 -1.98 -20.35
N LEU A 302 -5.55 -1.40 -20.24
CA LEU A 302 -5.30 0.04 -20.23
C LEU A 302 -4.61 0.41 -21.54
N THR A 303 -5.05 1.51 -22.15
CA THR A 303 -4.47 2.00 -23.41
C THR A 303 -4.24 3.50 -23.33
N THR A 304 -3.24 3.97 -24.07
CA THR A 304 -2.98 5.40 -24.28
C THR A 304 -2.66 5.68 -25.73
N SER A 305 -3.13 6.81 -26.22
CA SER A 305 -2.78 7.30 -27.56
C SER A 305 -1.42 8.01 -27.59
N ASP A 306 -0.98 8.51 -26.44
CA ASP A 306 0.23 9.31 -26.30
C ASP A 306 0.95 8.93 -24.98
N PRO A 307 1.91 7.98 -25.04
CA PRO A 307 2.65 7.52 -23.85
C PRO A 307 3.50 8.60 -23.19
N GLU A 308 3.91 9.65 -23.91
CA GLU A 308 4.69 10.75 -23.32
C GLU A 308 3.80 11.68 -22.50
N LYS A 309 2.63 12.01 -23.03
CA LYS A 309 1.68 12.90 -22.37
C LYS A 309 0.83 12.18 -21.31
N TYR A 310 0.41 10.96 -21.60
CA TYR A 310 -0.48 10.14 -20.77
C TYR A 310 0.13 8.76 -20.55
N PRO A 311 1.27 8.65 -19.84
CA PRO A 311 1.94 7.37 -19.64
C PRO A 311 1.04 6.39 -18.89
N LEU A 312 1.14 5.11 -19.28
CA LEU A 312 0.50 4.00 -18.57
C LEU A 312 1.18 3.78 -17.19
N PRO A 313 0.51 3.09 -16.27
CA PRO A 313 1.12 2.71 -15.00
C PRO A 313 2.44 1.96 -15.20
N ASN A 314 3.41 2.30 -14.38
CA ASN A 314 4.72 1.68 -14.46
C ASN A 314 4.67 0.22 -13.98
N TRP A 315 5.29 -0.68 -14.73
CA TRP A 315 5.31 -2.12 -14.47
C TRP A 315 5.87 -2.46 -13.07
N ASP A 316 7.03 -1.91 -12.71
CA ASP A 316 7.67 -2.22 -11.43
C ASP A 316 6.85 -1.71 -10.22
N LEU A 317 6.13 -0.57 -10.37
CA LEU A 317 5.21 -0.08 -9.34
C LEU A 317 3.99 -1.01 -9.17
N LEU A 318 3.49 -1.58 -10.26
CA LEU A 318 2.42 -2.57 -10.21
C LEU A 318 2.89 -3.90 -9.62
N GLU A 319 4.11 -4.35 -9.93
CA GLU A 319 4.69 -5.55 -9.34
C GLU A 319 4.82 -5.45 -7.82
N ILE A 320 5.31 -4.34 -7.29
CA ILE A 320 5.39 -4.18 -5.83
C ILE A 320 4.01 -4.08 -5.19
N GLN A 321 3.04 -3.42 -5.83
CA GLN A 321 1.65 -3.42 -5.39
C GLN A 321 1.10 -4.84 -5.34
N TRP A 322 1.32 -5.65 -6.38
CA TRP A 322 0.92 -7.04 -6.46
C TRP A 322 1.47 -7.88 -5.30
N ILE A 323 2.74 -7.68 -4.97
CA ILE A 323 3.40 -8.37 -3.85
C ILE A 323 2.83 -7.90 -2.51
N LEU A 324 2.79 -6.59 -2.26
CA LEU A 324 2.44 -6.05 -0.94
C LEU A 324 0.96 -6.18 -0.60
N GLN A 325 0.06 -6.16 -1.58
CA GLN A 325 -1.35 -6.46 -1.36
C GLN A 325 -1.54 -7.94 -0.96
N ARG A 326 -0.84 -8.87 -1.62
CA ARG A 326 -0.89 -10.28 -1.23
C ARG A 326 -0.23 -10.52 0.13
N LEU A 327 0.88 -9.85 0.43
CA LEU A 327 1.50 -9.88 1.76
C LEU A 327 0.51 -9.40 2.83
N THR A 328 -0.21 -8.32 2.55
CA THR A 328 -1.25 -7.80 3.44
C THR A 328 -2.33 -8.84 3.74
N ALA A 329 -2.76 -9.58 2.72
CA ALA A 329 -3.77 -10.62 2.88
C ALA A 329 -3.25 -11.86 3.64
N LEU A 330 -2.00 -12.26 3.38
CA LEU A 330 -1.40 -13.48 3.92
C LEU A 330 -0.88 -13.37 5.34
N ARG A 331 -0.41 -12.18 5.74
CA ARG A 331 0.22 -12.01 7.07
C ARG A 331 -0.75 -12.22 8.24
N GLY A 332 -2.06 -12.07 8.00
CA GLY A 332 -3.09 -12.05 9.04
C GLY A 332 -3.29 -10.69 9.70
N ALA A 333 -4.14 -10.63 10.72
CA ALA A 333 -4.39 -9.42 11.49
C ALA A 333 -3.15 -9.03 12.31
N PRO A 334 -2.76 -7.74 12.38
CA PRO A 334 -1.63 -7.32 13.20
C PRO A 334 -1.95 -7.49 14.69
N ASP A 335 -0.92 -7.79 15.49
CA ASP A 335 -1.05 -7.91 16.95
C ASP A 335 -1.40 -6.56 17.59
N ILE A 336 -0.92 -5.47 17.01
CA ILE A 336 -1.22 -4.09 17.38
C ILE A 336 -2.03 -3.48 16.24
N PRO A 337 -3.20 -2.86 16.53
CA PRO A 337 -3.95 -2.19 15.47
C PRO A 337 -3.08 -1.20 14.70
N ASP A 338 -3.14 -1.25 13.38
CA ASP A 338 -2.37 -0.36 12.48
C ASP A 338 -2.54 1.14 12.83
N THR A 339 -3.60 1.51 13.55
CA THR A 339 -3.83 2.85 14.08
C THR A 339 -2.87 3.26 15.20
N ILE A 340 -2.40 2.34 16.01
CA ILE A 340 -1.49 2.64 17.14
C ILE A 340 -0.05 2.80 16.63
N LEU A 341 0.35 2.04 15.62
CA LEU A 341 1.65 2.21 14.97
C LEU A 341 1.81 3.57 14.26
N SER A 342 0.69 4.28 14.01
CA SER A 342 0.68 5.60 13.37
C SER A 342 0.77 6.79 14.34
N GLU A 343 0.48 6.58 15.62
CA GLU A 343 0.37 7.66 16.62
C GLU A 343 1.66 7.88 17.43
N SER A 344 2.74 7.14 17.16
CA SER A 344 4.02 7.29 17.89
C SER A 344 4.85 8.52 17.49
N GLU A 345 4.25 9.55 16.89
CA GLU A 345 4.92 10.84 16.63
C GLU A 345 4.68 11.87 17.77
N ASP A 346 4.47 11.47 19.02
CA ASP A 346 4.45 12.42 20.14
C ASP A 346 5.64 12.16 21.10
N PRO A 347 6.68 13.04 21.12
CA PRO A 347 7.89 12.82 21.89
C PRO A 347 7.72 13.36 23.33
N SER A 348 6.89 12.74 24.15
CA SER A 348 6.86 13.05 25.58
C SER A 348 6.58 11.83 26.45
N GLY A 349 7.63 11.11 26.82
CA GLY A 349 7.56 10.27 28.00
C GLY A 349 8.35 8.98 28.00
N TYR A 350 9.54 9.06 28.57
CA TYR A 350 10.43 8.00 29.05
C TYR A 350 11.21 7.19 28.01
N GLY A 351 12.47 7.64 27.85
CA GLY A 351 13.44 7.13 26.90
C GLY A 351 14.12 5.85 27.32
N TYR A 352 14.25 5.01 26.33
CA TYR A 352 15.53 4.41 25.96
C TYR A 352 15.88 5.07 24.63
N SER A 353 17.13 5.49 24.44
CA SER A 353 17.56 6.23 23.26
C SER A 353 17.41 5.32 22.03
N GLU A 354 16.44 5.62 21.18
CA GLU A 354 16.22 4.95 19.89
C GLU A 354 17.49 4.98 19.01
N GLU A 355 18.36 5.97 19.20
CA GLU A 355 19.62 6.12 18.47
C GLU A 355 20.60 4.95 18.71
N GLU A 356 20.67 4.37 19.91
CA GLU A 356 21.58 3.24 20.19
C GLU A 356 21.08 1.93 19.58
N VAL A 357 19.77 1.74 19.45
CA VAL A 357 19.16 0.54 18.87
C VAL A 357 19.21 0.62 17.35
N GLU A 358 18.98 1.82 16.75
CA GLU A 358 19.06 2.03 15.30
C GLU A 358 20.49 1.90 14.77
N GLU A 359 21.52 2.40 15.50
CA GLU A 359 22.92 2.23 15.08
C GLU A 359 23.37 0.76 15.11
N GLU A 360 22.96 -0.03 16.10
CA GLU A 360 23.28 -1.47 16.12
C GLU A 360 22.54 -2.25 15.04
N GLU A 361 21.29 -1.92 14.73
CA GLU A 361 20.49 -2.58 13.68
C GLU A 361 20.99 -2.23 12.28
N GLU A 362 21.38 -0.99 12.01
CA GLU A 362 21.93 -0.54 10.73
C GLU A 362 23.30 -1.18 10.45
N VAL A 363 24.18 -1.25 11.44
CA VAL A 363 25.49 -1.91 11.35
C VAL A 363 25.35 -3.40 11.07
N VAL A 364 24.33 -4.04 11.59
CA VAL A 364 24.10 -5.48 11.41
C VAL A 364 23.44 -5.76 10.05
N ALA A 365 22.49 -4.94 9.63
CA ALA A 365 21.90 -5.03 8.29
C ALA A 365 22.95 -4.82 7.20
N ASP A 366 23.86 -3.87 7.38
CA ASP A 366 24.98 -3.64 6.47
C ASP A 366 26.00 -4.78 6.47
N ARG A 367 26.23 -5.46 7.60
CA ARG A 367 27.08 -6.66 7.65
C ARG A 367 26.49 -7.83 6.87
N ILE A 368 25.19 -8.06 6.94
CA ILE A 368 24.50 -9.08 6.15
C ILE A 368 24.55 -8.73 4.66
N ASN A 369 24.25 -7.50 4.30
CA ASN A 369 24.29 -7.04 2.92
C ASN A 369 25.72 -7.12 2.35
N ASN A 370 26.74 -6.68 3.09
CA ASN A 370 28.14 -6.80 2.67
C ASN A 370 28.58 -8.26 2.55
N TRP A 371 28.12 -9.14 3.43
CA TRP A 371 28.42 -10.56 3.32
C TRP A 371 27.73 -11.19 2.09
N ILE A 372 26.47 -10.82 1.83
CA ILE A 372 25.72 -11.23 0.64
C ILE A 372 26.44 -10.77 -0.65
N ASP A 373 26.95 -9.54 -0.68
CA ASP A 373 27.59 -8.94 -1.86
C ASP A 373 29.02 -9.43 -2.09
N THR A 374 29.71 -9.97 -1.05
CA THR A 374 31.10 -10.45 -1.14
C THR A 374 31.23 -11.91 -1.51
N GLN A 375 30.13 -12.71 -1.56
CA GLN A 375 30.22 -14.11 -1.97
C GLN A 375 30.39 -14.23 -3.49
N PRO A 376 31.42 -14.95 -4.00
CA PRO A 376 31.56 -15.17 -5.41
C PRO A 376 30.41 -16.02 -5.94
N ILE A 377 29.80 -15.54 -7.03
CA ILE A 377 28.77 -16.29 -7.78
C ILE A 377 29.44 -17.58 -8.29
N GLN A 378 29.22 -18.70 -7.63
CA GLN A 378 29.55 -19.98 -8.21
C GLN A 378 28.54 -20.25 -9.34
N GLN A 379 29.08 -20.23 -10.57
CA GLN A 379 28.37 -20.59 -11.80
C GLN A 379 28.05 -22.07 -11.83
#